data_f414ea57b8a605bbc89f2e461cbf87ac
#
_entry.id   f414ea57b8a605bbc89f2e461cbf87ac
#
_cell.length_a   1.000
_cell.length_b   1.000
_cell.length_c   1.000
_cell.angle_alpha   90.00
_cell.angle_beta   90.00
_cell.angle_gamma   90.00
#
_symmetry.space_group_name_H-M   'P 1'
#
loop_
_entity.id
_entity.type
_entity.pdbx_description
1 polymer ?
#
loop_
_entity_poly.entity_id
_entity_poly.type
_entity_poly.pdbx_seq_one_letter_code
_entity_poly.pdbx_strand_id
1 'polypeptide(L)'
;MITMFAARILGVLAVLAPVVLALHATRAEAQGEAGPARRVLTYEQQQEKMNAWTLGLAAGLIEGAPLRLAAEMSRVVDDGDNLHVLPIVTRGPAENLNSLLYLRGVDLAIINSDALDEYKIQFPEIRRHVTYLLNLFPSELHIFVRPEIQSLQDLAGKKVNFNTLGTAAAYSGPLIFSRLGVNIEKTFIPHPVALQQMRKGDMAAVVFITTKPVDAFLRGQWEPGFKFLPVTSDSKFEDYYLPATLEAADYPTLIKPGERISTIAVPTVLAAYNWPTGTNRYQRIARFTDYLFSHIDKLQAPGFDANWKTINLAATVPGLTRFPATQEWLDRQARKPPNKP
;
A
#
# COMPACT_ATOMS: atom_id res chain seq x y z
N MET A 1 -45.89 -0.55 -67.76
CA MET A 1 -47.22 -1.22 -67.79
C MET A 1 -47.94 -0.75 -66.52
N ILE A 2 -48.77 0.33 -66.69
CA ILE A 2 -50.25 0.22 -66.77
C ILE A 2 -50.82 -0.17 -65.39
N THR A 3 -51.67 0.59 -64.70
CA THR A 3 -52.64 1.73 -64.86
C THR A 3 -53.20 2.00 -63.46
N MET A 4 -53.27 3.25 -63.04
CA MET A 4 -54.50 4.04 -62.85
C MET A 4 -55.78 3.24 -62.41
N PHE A 5 -56.33 3.66 -61.26
CA PHE A 5 -57.76 4.04 -61.23
C PHE A 5 -58.08 4.98 -60.05
N ALA A 6 -58.70 6.10 -60.42
CA ALA A 6 -59.26 7.11 -59.53
C ALA A 6 -60.80 6.90 -59.46
N ALA A 7 -61.39 7.19 -58.33
CA ALA A 7 -62.84 7.55 -58.26
C ALA A 7 -63.15 8.23 -56.92
N ARG A 8 -63.53 9.44 -57.07
CA ARG A 8 -64.43 10.41 -56.49
C ARG A 8 -65.64 9.82 -55.80
N ILE A 9 -66.11 10.46 -54.73
CA ILE A 9 -67.49 10.85 -54.44
C ILE A 9 -67.50 11.84 -53.27
N LEU A 10 -67.94 12.95 -53.50
CA LEU A 10 -68.70 14.07 -52.97
C LEU A 10 -69.52 13.81 -51.67
N GLY A 11 -69.33 14.73 -50.71
CA GLY A 11 -70.35 15.66 -50.23
C GLY A 11 -71.28 15.17 -49.10
N VAL A 12 -71.19 15.88 -47.98
CA VAL A 12 -72.37 16.52 -47.33
C VAL A 12 -71.83 17.53 -46.27
N LEU A 13 -72.17 18.81 -46.45
CA LEU A 13 -72.08 19.86 -45.44
C LEU A 13 -73.16 19.61 -44.39
N ALA A 14 -72.77 19.67 -43.12
CA ALA A 14 -73.70 19.94 -42.03
C ALA A 14 -73.06 20.98 -41.08
N VAL A 15 -73.63 22.17 -41.12
CA VAL A 15 -73.35 23.28 -40.23
C VAL A 15 -73.96 22.99 -38.88
N LEU A 16 -73.17 23.01 -37.83
CA LEU A 16 -73.64 23.13 -36.44
C LEU A 16 -72.72 24.08 -35.65
N ALA A 17 -73.30 25.06 -35.06
CA ALA A 17 -72.74 26.20 -34.37
C ALA A 17 -71.88 25.81 -33.12
N PRO A 18 -70.94 26.67 -32.71
CA PRO A 18 -70.10 26.41 -31.56
C PRO A 18 -70.81 26.77 -30.25
N VAL A 19 -70.98 25.81 -29.35
CA VAL A 19 -71.21 26.04 -27.97
C VAL A 19 -69.92 26.33 -27.27
N VAL A 20 -69.65 27.61 -26.99
CA VAL A 20 -68.49 28.01 -26.17
C VAL A 20 -68.81 27.66 -24.73
N LEU A 21 -68.31 26.56 -24.25
CA LEU A 21 -68.24 26.23 -22.83
C LEU A 21 -66.90 26.66 -22.30
N ALA A 22 -66.85 27.83 -21.63
CA ALA A 22 -65.62 28.26 -20.94
C ALA A 22 -65.41 27.39 -19.70
N LEU A 23 -64.63 26.34 -19.84
CA LEU A 23 -64.01 25.66 -18.72
C LEU A 23 -62.77 26.47 -18.29
N HIS A 24 -62.90 27.22 -17.23
CA HIS A 24 -61.75 27.74 -16.48
C HIS A 24 -61.06 26.57 -15.81
N ALA A 25 -60.13 25.95 -16.48
CA ALA A 25 -59.19 25.07 -15.84
C ALA A 25 -58.24 25.91 -15.00
N THR A 26 -58.50 25.97 -13.69
CA THR A 26 -57.51 26.42 -12.72
C THR A 26 -56.30 25.52 -12.83
N ARG A 27 -55.28 26.02 -13.53
CA ARG A 27 -53.92 25.45 -13.50
C ARG A 27 -53.39 25.71 -12.10
N ALA A 28 -53.51 24.73 -11.22
CA ALA A 28 -52.70 24.68 -10.01
C ALA A 28 -51.28 24.48 -10.51
N GLU A 29 -50.48 25.54 -10.52
CA GLU A 29 -49.04 25.49 -10.62
C GLU A 29 -48.54 24.75 -9.38
N ALA A 30 -48.29 23.44 -9.54
CA ALA A 30 -47.45 22.72 -8.63
C ALA A 30 -46.05 23.31 -8.82
N GLN A 31 -45.73 24.35 -8.04
CA GLN A 31 -44.36 24.73 -7.77
C GLN A 31 -43.72 23.57 -6.98
N GLY A 32 -43.35 22.51 -7.71
CA GLY A 32 -42.37 21.59 -7.21
C GLY A 32 -41.09 22.42 -7.04
N GLU A 33 -40.63 22.56 -5.80
CA GLU A 33 -39.30 23.04 -5.52
C GLU A 33 -38.33 22.21 -6.37
N ALA A 34 -37.86 22.77 -7.48
CA ALA A 34 -36.78 22.23 -8.26
C ALA A 34 -35.56 22.28 -7.32
N GLY A 35 -35.23 21.14 -6.74
CA GLY A 35 -33.97 21.00 -6.01
C GLY A 35 -32.83 21.56 -6.88
N PRO A 36 -31.75 22.07 -6.29
CA PRO A 36 -30.72 22.78 -7.02
C PRO A 36 -30.29 21.94 -8.22
N ALA A 37 -30.50 22.46 -9.44
CA ALA A 37 -30.19 21.81 -10.68
C ALA A 37 -28.71 21.40 -10.62
N ARG A 38 -28.42 20.10 -10.62
CA ARG A 38 -27.08 19.57 -10.58
C ARG A 38 -26.34 20.16 -11.79
N ARG A 39 -25.44 21.11 -11.54
CA ARG A 39 -24.70 21.82 -12.59
C ARG A 39 -23.87 20.77 -13.36
N VAL A 40 -24.23 20.52 -14.60
CA VAL A 40 -23.47 19.61 -15.47
C VAL A 40 -22.15 20.29 -15.76
N LEU A 41 -21.05 19.68 -15.31
CA LEU A 41 -19.70 20.18 -15.58
C LEU A 41 -19.34 19.94 -17.04
N THR A 42 -18.54 20.84 -17.66
CA THR A 42 -17.94 20.56 -18.95
C THR A 42 -16.92 19.43 -18.81
N TYR A 43 -16.47 18.87 -19.95
CA TYR A 43 -15.46 17.84 -19.97
C TYR A 43 -14.17 18.31 -19.24
N GLU A 44 -13.70 19.52 -19.55
CA GLU A 44 -12.49 20.11 -18.93
C GLU A 44 -12.68 20.30 -17.43
N GLN A 45 -13.83 20.80 -16.98
CA GLN A 45 -14.15 20.97 -15.56
C GLN A 45 -14.18 19.62 -14.82
N GLN A 46 -14.74 18.59 -15.46
CA GLN A 46 -14.77 17.25 -14.90
C GLN A 46 -13.35 16.66 -14.81
N GLN A 47 -12.53 16.82 -15.87
CA GLN A 47 -11.15 16.41 -15.89
C GLN A 47 -10.32 17.11 -14.81
N GLU A 48 -10.45 18.41 -14.68
CA GLU A 48 -9.75 19.18 -13.63
C GLU A 48 -10.18 18.73 -12.23
N LYS A 49 -11.48 18.57 -12.00
CA LYS A 49 -12.03 18.08 -10.73
C LYS A 49 -11.45 16.72 -10.35
N MET A 50 -11.45 15.76 -11.26
CA MET A 50 -10.95 14.41 -11.00
C MET A 50 -9.44 14.41 -10.73
N ASN A 51 -8.66 15.18 -11.50
CA ASN A 51 -7.21 15.25 -11.31
C ASN A 51 -6.79 16.04 -10.07
N ALA A 52 -7.62 16.98 -9.61
CA ALA A 52 -7.28 17.84 -8.46
C ALA A 52 -6.94 17.03 -7.20
N TRP A 53 -7.59 15.91 -6.98
CA TRP A 53 -7.47 15.08 -5.77
C TRP A 53 -6.99 13.65 -6.07
N THR A 54 -6.31 13.46 -7.19
CA THR A 54 -5.70 12.16 -7.53
C THR A 54 -4.30 12.06 -6.95
N LEU A 55 -4.00 10.93 -6.31
CA LEU A 55 -2.74 10.57 -5.69
C LEU A 55 -2.19 9.30 -6.32
N GLY A 56 -0.92 9.31 -6.74
CA GLY A 56 -0.20 8.09 -7.10
C GLY A 56 0.47 7.48 -5.88
N LEU A 57 0.28 6.18 -5.67
CA LEU A 57 0.85 5.39 -4.59
C LEU A 57 1.75 4.29 -5.16
N ALA A 58 3.06 4.51 -5.11
CA ALA A 58 4.06 3.49 -5.49
C ALA A 58 4.10 2.38 -4.43
N ALA A 59 3.83 1.14 -4.83
CA ALA A 59 3.58 0.05 -3.89
C ALA A 59 4.61 -1.08 -3.96
N GLY A 60 4.70 -1.80 -5.08
CA GLY A 60 5.63 -2.94 -5.19
C GLY A 60 5.19 -3.96 -6.22
N LEU A 61 5.69 -5.18 -6.07
CA LEU A 61 5.40 -6.31 -6.96
C LEU A 61 3.92 -6.74 -6.87
N ILE A 62 3.41 -7.32 -7.97
CA ILE A 62 2.02 -7.77 -8.10
C ILE A 62 1.63 -8.77 -6.99
N GLU A 63 2.51 -9.69 -6.64
CA GLU A 63 2.27 -10.70 -5.61
C GLU A 63 2.59 -10.22 -4.19
N GLY A 64 3.06 -8.96 -4.04
CA GLY A 64 3.52 -8.42 -2.77
C GLY A 64 2.39 -7.90 -1.89
N ALA A 65 2.55 -8.05 -0.57
CA ALA A 65 1.65 -7.43 0.41
C ALA A 65 1.55 -5.91 0.22
N PRO A 66 2.61 -5.15 -0.11
CA PRO A 66 2.50 -3.71 -0.32
C PRO A 66 1.50 -3.31 -1.40
N LEU A 67 1.48 -3.98 -2.56
CA LEU A 67 0.52 -3.65 -3.62
C LEU A 67 -0.91 -4.03 -3.21
N ARG A 68 -1.09 -5.15 -2.51
CA ARG A 68 -2.40 -5.56 -2.00
C ARG A 68 -2.94 -4.52 -1.01
N LEU A 69 -2.14 -4.06 -0.05
CA LEU A 69 -2.54 -3.02 0.87
C LEU A 69 -2.83 -1.69 0.15
N ALA A 70 -2.05 -1.32 -0.85
CA ALA A 70 -2.29 -0.11 -1.65
C ALA A 70 -3.63 -0.17 -2.40
N ALA A 71 -3.96 -1.32 -2.99
CA ALA A 71 -5.24 -1.54 -3.66
C ALA A 71 -6.43 -1.51 -2.67
N GLU A 72 -6.23 -2.05 -1.47
CA GLU A 72 -7.24 -2.01 -0.41
C GLU A 72 -7.44 -0.60 0.14
N MET A 73 -6.36 0.16 0.36
CA MET A 73 -6.45 1.61 0.68
C MET A 73 -7.25 2.35 -0.38
N SER A 74 -6.88 2.20 -1.66
CA SER A 74 -7.59 2.82 -2.78
C SER A 74 -9.08 2.54 -2.72
N ARG A 75 -9.47 1.26 -2.56
CA ARG A 75 -10.88 0.85 -2.52
C ARG A 75 -11.68 1.45 -1.37
N VAL A 76 -11.03 1.75 -0.24
CA VAL A 76 -11.71 2.25 0.96
C VAL A 76 -11.76 3.78 1.00
N VAL A 77 -10.73 4.46 0.47
CA VAL A 77 -10.63 5.92 0.56
C VAL A 77 -11.05 6.64 -0.71
N ASP A 78 -11.15 5.96 -1.85
CA ASP A 78 -11.65 6.55 -3.10
C ASP A 78 -13.17 6.76 -2.98
N ASP A 79 -13.62 8.01 -3.08
CA ASP A 79 -15.03 8.38 -2.97
C ASP A 79 -15.66 8.78 -4.33
N GLY A 80 -14.90 8.61 -5.40
CA GLY A 80 -15.33 8.88 -6.78
C GLY A 80 -15.40 10.37 -7.15
N ASP A 81 -15.32 11.29 -6.19
CA ASP A 81 -15.48 12.72 -6.42
C ASP A 81 -14.36 13.58 -5.85
N ASN A 82 -13.88 13.28 -4.65
CA ASN A 82 -12.99 14.17 -3.91
C ASN A 82 -11.62 13.58 -3.61
N LEU A 83 -11.45 12.27 -3.82
CA LEU A 83 -10.17 11.60 -3.61
C LEU A 83 -10.10 10.36 -4.49
N HIS A 84 -9.02 10.27 -5.28
CA HIS A 84 -8.66 9.09 -6.04
C HIS A 84 -7.25 8.64 -5.67
N VAL A 85 -7.07 7.35 -5.45
CA VAL A 85 -5.77 6.75 -5.17
C VAL A 85 -5.45 5.71 -6.23
N LEU A 86 -4.34 5.90 -6.94
CA LEU A 86 -3.88 5.04 -8.02
C LEU A 86 -2.70 4.19 -7.53
N PRO A 87 -2.91 2.92 -7.18
CA PRO A 87 -1.80 2.01 -6.87
C PRO A 87 -0.93 1.77 -8.08
N ILE A 88 0.39 1.89 -7.92
CA ILE A 88 1.38 1.77 -8.98
C ILE A 88 2.25 0.54 -8.69
N VAL A 89 2.28 -0.38 -9.66
CA VAL A 89 3.17 -1.55 -9.62
C VAL A 89 4.60 -1.10 -9.85
N THR A 90 5.52 -1.58 -9.01
CA THR A 90 6.95 -1.30 -9.08
C THR A 90 7.74 -2.55 -8.73
N ARG A 91 9.07 -2.47 -8.81
CA ARG A 91 9.94 -3.56 -8.38
C ARG A 91 10.17 -3.62 -6.87
N GLY A 92 9.72 -2.60 -6.11
CA GLY A 92 9.81 -2.60 -4.65
C GLY A 92 10.35 -1.29 -4.04
N PRO A 93 10.84 -1.33 -2.78
CA PRO A 93 11.09 -0.14 -1.96
C PRO A 93 12.06 0.87 -2.57
N ALA A 94 13.12 0.43 -3.23
CA ALA A 94 14.10 1.31 -3.86
C ALA A 94 13.49 2.11 -5.02
N GLU A 95 12.71 1.45 -5.89
CA GLU A 95 12.01 2.12 -6.99
C GLU A 95 10.90 3.02 -6.46
N ASN A 96 10.21 2.60 -5.40
CA ASN A 96 9.17 3.38 -4.74
C ASN A 96 9.73 4.71 -4.21
N LEU A 97 10.88 4.66 -3.53
CA LEU A 97 11.55 5.85 -3.02
C LEU A 97 12.02 6.76 -4.17
N ASN A 98 12.62 6.18 -5.20
CA ASN A 98 13.03 6.93 -6.39
C ASN A 98 11.83 7.61 -7.06
N SER A 99 10.73 6.89 -7.20
CA SER A 99 9.49 7.43 -7.78
C SER A 99 8.90 8.55 -6.93
N LEU A 100 8.91 8.40 -5.60
CA LEU A 100 8.45 9.44 -4.67
C LEU A 100 9.26 10.74 -4.81
N LEU A 101 10.57 10.62 -5.01
CA LEU A 101 11.47 11.78 -5.11
C LEU A 101 11.41 12.49 -6.45
N TYR A 102 11.27 11.74 -7.56
CA TYR A 102 11.54 12.27 -8.89
C TYR A 102 10.40 12.14 -9.89
N LEU A 103 9.46 11.21 -9.70
CA LEU A 103 8.41 10.96 -10.68
C LEU A 103 7.17 11.84 -10.42
N ARG A 104 6.72 12.55 -11.46
CA ARG A 104 5.47 13.31 -11.39
C ARG A 104 4.28 12.37 -11.23
N GLY A 105 3.35 12.73 -10.35
CA GLY A 105 2.14 11.95 -10.11
C GLY A 105 2.31 10.84 -9.05
N VAL A 106 3.49 10.67 -8.47
CA VAL A 106 3.71 9.86 -7.28
C VAL A 106 3.75 10.78 -6.07
N ASP A 107 2.81 10.62 -5.16
CA ASP A 107 2.64 11.43 -3.96
C ASP A 107 2.89 10.62 -2.68
N LEU A 108 2.69 9.30 -2.77
CA LEU A 108 2.85 8.32 -1.70
C LEU A 108 3.70 7.13 -2.18
N ALA A 109 4.38 6.50 -1.25
CA ALA A 109 5.18 5.30 -1.53
C ALA A 109 5.20 4.34 -0.33
N ILE A 110 5.12 3.04 -0.57
CA ILE A 110 5.38 2.03 0.45
C ILE A 110 6.86 1.67 0.38
N ILE A 111 7.60 1.98 1.45
CA ILE A 111 9.05 1.77 1.52
C ILE A 111 9.43 1.05 2.82
N ASN A 112 10.58 0.39 2.80
CA ASN A 112 11.26 -0.01 4.03
C ASN A 112 11.99 1.20 4.63
N SER A 113 11.96 1.35 5.95
CA SER A 113 12.52 2.55 6.63
C SER A 113 14.02 2.74 6.38
N ASP A 114 14.75 1.65 6.19
CA ASP A 114 16.19 1.65 5.90
C ASP A 114 16.52 2.01 4.43
N ALA A 115 15.52 2.06 3.55
CA ALA A 115 15.73 2.49 2.16
C ALA A 115 16.30 3.92 2.05
N LEU A 116 16.10 4.74 3.06
CA LEU A 116 16.67 6.09 3.11
C LEU A 116 18.18 6.13 3.35
N ASP A 117 18.76 5.05 3.87
CA ASP A 117 20.18 5.04 4.23
C ASP A 117 21.11 5.02 3.01
N GLU A 118 20.70 4.34 1.94
CA GLU A 118 21.47 4.35 0.69
C GLU A 118 21.46 5.74 0.04
N TYR A 119 20.31 6.40 0.10
CA TYR A 119 20.17 7.73 -0.49
C TYR A 119 20.91 8.83 0.28
N LYS A 120 21.28 8.61 1.54
CA LYS A 120 22.08 9.57 2.32
C LYS A 120 23.43 9.91 1.68
N ILE A 121 24.02 8.97 0.91
CA ILE A 121 25.29 9.21 0.23
C ILE A 121 25.12 10.27 -0.86
N GLN A 122 24.02 10.20 -1.62
CA GLN A 122 23.73 11.13 -2.71
C GLN A 122 22.91 12.33 -2.27
N PHE A 123 22.09 12.15 -1.22
CA PHE A 123 21.19 13.13 -0.69
C PHE A 123 21.20 13.12 0.86
N PRO A 124 22.20 13.78 1.50
CA PRO A 124 22.37 13.74 2.96
C PRO A 124 21.14 14.13 3.77
N GLU A 125 20.32 15.06 3.24
CA GLU A 125 19.13 15.59 3.89
C GLU A 125 17.86 14.74 3.64
N ILE A 126 17.98 13.55 3.06
CA ILE A 126 16.83 12.71 2.64
C ILE A 126 15.78 12.53 3.76
N ARG A 127 16.23 12.35 5.02
CA ARG A 127 15.33 12.15 6.16
C ARG A 127 14.53 13.39 6.55
N ARG A 128 14.90 14.58 6.05
CA ARG A 128 14.10 15.81 6.18
C ARG A 128 13.07 15.95 5.09
N HIS A 129 13.31 15.30 3.95
CA HIS A 129 12.44 15.37 2.76
C HIS A 129 11.45 14.23 2.67
N VAL A 130 11.71 13.10 3.32
CA VAL A 130 10.81 11.96 3.35
C VAL A 130 10.27 11.77 4.76
N THR A 131 8.97 11.75 4.88
CA THR A 131 8.22 11.56 6.12
C THR A 131 7.33 10.33 5.99
N TYR A 132 6.82 9.79 7.10
CA TYR A 132 5.86 8.68 7.05
C TYR A 132 4.47 9.11 7.55
N LEU A 133 3.44 8.52 6.97
CA LEU A 133 2.07 8.66 7.44
C LEU A 133 1.74 7.56 8.46
N LEU A 134 2.10 6.32 8.11
CA LEU A 134 1.68 5.13 8.81
C LEU A 134 2.79 4.08 8.81
N ASN A 135 3.04 3.44 9.96
CA ASN A 135 3.77 2.19 10.02
C ASN A 135 2.79 1.07 9.65
N LEU A 136 2.99 0.45 8.47
CA LEU A 136 2.05 -0.52 7.93
C LEU A 136 2.22 -1.89 8.61
N PHE A 137 3.44 -2.39 8.59
CA PHE A 137 3.76 -3.68 9.18
C PHE A 137 5.27 -3.83 9.36
N PRO A 138 5.71 -4.68 10.30
CA PRO A 138 7.08 -5.14 10.33
C PRO A 138 7.33 -6.13 9.19
N SER A 139 8.48 -6.01 8.52
CA SER A 139 9.00 -7.02 7.60
C SER A 139 10.09 -7.78 8.32
N GLU A 140 9.77 -8.96 8.84
CA GLU A 140 10.69 -9.77 9.61
C GLU A 140 11.79 -10.33 8.72
N LEU A 141 13.02 -10.33 9.24
CA LEU A 141 14.17 -10.95 8.62
C LEU A 141 14.13 -12.46 8.86
N HIS A 142 14.16 -13.23 7.78
CA HIS A 142 14.26 -14.67 7.81
C HIS A 142 15.57 -15.05 7.12
N ILE A 143 16.55 -15.55 7.87
CA ILE A 143 17.77 -16.13 7.32
C ILE A 143 17.62 -17.64 7.35
N PHE A 144 17.15 -18.22 6.25
CA PHE A 144 16.93 -19.66 6.13
C PHE A 144 18.16 -20.34 5.58
N VAL A 145 18.64 -21.38 6.28
CA VAL A 145 19.94 -21.97 6.03
C VAL A 145 19.91 -23.49 5.93
N ARG A 146 20.95 -24.03 5.32
CA ARG A 146 21.25 -25.47 5.24
C ARG A 146 21.71 -26.03 6.59
N PRO A 147 21.62 -27.38 6.79
CA PRO A 147 21.93 -28.03 8.05
C PRO A 147 23.34 -27.76 8.58
N GLU A 148 24.35 -27.64 7.71
CA GLU A 148 25.76 -27.42 8.09
C GLU A 148 26.02 -26.00 8.63
N ILE A 149 25.14 -25.05 8.37
CA ILE A 149 25.27 -23.66 8.84
C ILE A 149 24.68 -23.56 10.25
N GLN A 150 25.52 -23.30 11.25
CA GLN A 150 25.12 -23.22 12.65
C GLN A 150 25.07 -21.80 13.19
N SER A 151 25.83 -20.88 12.58
CA SER A 151 25.95 -19.48 12.99
C SER A 151 25.97 -18.55 11.79
N LEU A 152 25.81 -17.24 12.04
CA LEU A 152 25.97 -16.21 11.02
C LEU A 152 27.38 -16.18 10.44
N GLN A 153 28.39 -16.48 11.25
CA GLN A 153 29.81 -16.50 10.85
C GLN A 153 30.10 -17.62 9.85
N ASP A 154 29.37 -18.73 9.89
CA ASP A 154 29.51 -19.84 8.92
C ASP A 154 29.08 -19.44 7.51
N LEU A 155 28.37 -18.31 7.37
CA LEU A 155 28.01 -17.75 6.07
C LEU A 155 29.13 -16.95 5.42
N ALA A 156 30.24 -16.67 6.13
CA ALA A 156 31.36 -15.93 5.57
C ALA A 156 31.91 -16.62 4.30
N GLY A 157 31.97 -15.87 3.21
CA GLY A 157 32.38 -16.36 1.89
C GLY A 157 31.41 -17.31 1.21
N LYS A 158 30.23 -17.56 1.78
CA LYS A 158 29.22 -18.44 1.19
C LYS A 158 28.22 -17.64 0.33
N LYS A 159 27.57 -18.35 -0.62
CA LYS A 159 26.48 -17.80 -1.43
C LYS A 159 25.23 -17.63 -0.60
N VAL A 160 24.73 -16.39 -0.54
CA VAL A 160 23.50 -16.00 0.14
C VAL A 160 22.60 -15.27 -0.85
N ASN A 161 21.37 -15.72 -0.98
CA ASN A 161 20.41 -15.13 -1.91
C ASN A 161 19.48 -14.13 -1.23
N PHE A 162 19.25 -13.01 -1.94
CA PHE A 162 18.41 -11.90 -1.49
C PHE A 162 17.23 -11.62 -2.42
N ASN A 163 16.71 -12.62 -3.14
CA ASN A 163 15.68 -12.44 -4.15
C ASN A 163 16.14 -11.54 -5.32
N THR A 164 15.23 -11.18 -6.21
CA THR A 164 15.51 -10.29 -7.35
C THR A 164 15.77 -8.86 -6.91
N LEU A 165 16.60 -8.15 -7.67
CA LEU A 165 16.92 -6.75 -7.44
C LEU A 165 15.63 -5.89 -7.37
N GLY A 166 15.62 -4.91 -6.47
CA GLY A 166 14.49 -4.02 -6.22
C GLY A 166 13.57 -4.47 -5.09
N THR A 167 13.61 -5.75 -4.68
CA THR A 167 12.82 -6.26 -3.54
C THR A 167 13.38 -5.82 -2.19
N ALA A 168 12.57 -5.89 -1.13
CA ALA A 168 12.99 -5.58 0.23
C ALA A 168 14.21 -6.43 0.66
N ALA A 169 14.21 -7.73 0.37
CA ALA A 169 15.31 -8.61 0.70
C ALA A 169 16.61 -8.23 -0.05
N ALA A 170 16.51 -7.88 -1.34
CA ALA A 170 17.68 -7.46 -2.14
C ALA A 170 18.26 -6.13 -1.70
N TYR A 171 17.44 -5.29 -1.08
CA TYR A 171 17.84 -3.98 -0.58
C TYR A 171 18.37 -4.06 0.87
N SER A 172 17.48 -4.38 1.81
CA SER A 172 17.79 -4.37 3.24
C SER A 172 18.73 -5.52 3.66
N GLY A 173 18.65 -6.67 3.00
CA GLY A 173 19.47 -7.84 3.36
C GLY A 173 20.97 -7.58 3.32
N PRO A 174 21.56 -7.09 2.23
CA PRO A 174 22.97 -6.72 2.17
C PRO A 174 23.38 -5.69 3.20
N LEU A 175 22.52 -4.70 3.50
CA LEU A 175 22.78 -3.69 4.55
C LEU A 175 22.88 -4.36 5.93
N ILE A 176 21.95 -5.26 6.23
CA ILE A 176 21.92 -6.00 7.49
C ILE A 176 23.20 -6.86 7.63
N PHE A 177 23.59 -7.61 6.60
CA PHE A 177 24.81 -8.43 6.62
C PHE A 177 26.07 -7.57 6.78
N SER A 178 26.11 -6.39 6.17
CA SER A 178 27.19 -5.42 6.37
C SER A 178 27.28 -4.94 7.83
N ARG A 179 26.15 -4.66 8.46
CA ARG A 179 26.08 -4.26 9.89
C ARG A 179 26.45 -5.40 10.83
N LEU A 180 26.10 -6.65 10.46
CA LEU A 180 26.51 -7.86 11.17
C LEU A 180 28.02 -8.14 11.05
N GLY A 181 28.71 -7.51 10.09
CA GLY A 181 30.13 -7.74 9.82
C GLY A 181 30.40 -9.11 9.17
N VAL A 182 29.41 -9.70 8.51
CA VAL A 182 29.55 -10.99 7.80
C VAL A 182 29.70 -10.75 6.31
N ASN A 183 30.90 -11.04 5.79
CA ASN A 183 31.19 -10.88 4.35
C ASN A 183 30.74 -12.13 3.60
N ILE A 184 29.80 -11.99 2.67
CA ILE A 184 29.12 -13.06 1.94
C ILE A 184 29.23 -12.87 0.42
N GLU A 185 29.06 -13.95 -0.35
CA GLU A 185 28.83 -13.88 -1.79
C GLU A 185 27.35 -13.64 -2.05
N LYS A 186 26.99 -12.41 -2.47
CA LYS A 186 25.60 -12.01 -2.69
C LYS A 186 25.07 -12.54 -4.02
N THR A 187 23.87 -13.12 -4.01
CA THR A 187 23.16 -13.52 -5.24
C THR A 187 21.76 -12.91 -5.26
N PHE A 188 21.25 -12.62 -6.48
CA PHE A 188 19.98 -11.93 -6.68
C PHE A 188 19.12 -12.67 -7.72
N ILE A 189 18.65 -13.86 -7.34
CA ILE A 189 17.77 -14.69 -8.17
C ILE A 189 16.42 -14.91 -7.45
N PRO A 190 15.34 -15.25 -8.18
CA PRO A 190 14.04 -15.50 -7.57
C PRO A 190 14.10 -16.52 -6.44
N HIS A 191 13.43 -16.28 -5.33
CA HIS A 191 13.41 -17.16 -4.17
C HIS A 191 13.11 -18.63 -4.50
N PRO A 192 12.11 -18.98 -5.34
CA PRO A 192 11.88 -20.40 -5.67
C PRO A 192 13.08 -21.09 -6.28
N VAL A 193 13.82 -20.40 -7.15
CA VAL A 193 15.05 -20.91 -7.77
C VAL A 193 16.16 -21.05 -6.73
N ALA A 194 16.36 -20.04 -5.88
CA ALA A 194 17.35 -20.07 -4.82
C ALA A 194 17.10 -21.20 -3.81
N LEU A 195 15.86 -21.44 -3.41
CA LEU A 195 15.48 -22.54 -2.52
C LEU A 195 15.75 -23.91 -3.15
N GLN A 196 15.57 -24.07 -4.46
CA GLN A 196 15.96 -25.29 -5.18
C GLN A 196 17.49 -25.48 -5.20
N GLN A 197 18.25 -24.41 -5.48
CA GLN A 197 19.72 -24.44 -5.44
C GLN A 197 20.24 -24.75 -4.03
N MET A 198 19.58 -24.22 -3.00
CA MET A 198 19.92 -24.49 -1.60
C MET A 198 19.78 -25.99 -1.25
N ARG A 199 18.73 -26.66 -1.72
CA ARG A 199 18.57 -28.11 -1.56
C ARG A 199 19.66 -28.92 -2.28
N LYS A 200 20.14 -28.44 -3.43
CA LYS A 200 21.23 -29.09 -4.20
C LYS A 200 22.62 -28.83 -3.62
N GLY A 201 22.77 -27.88 -2.69
CA GLY A 201 24.04 -27.52 -2.11
C GLY A 201 24.76 -26.32 -2.74
N ASP A 202 24.15 -25.70 -3.74
CA ASP A 202 24.74 -24.59 -4.49
C ASP A 202 24.56 -23.25 -3.80
N MET A 203 23.70 -23.18 -2.76
CA MET A 203 23.36 -21.99 -1.99
C MET A 203 23.36 -22.29 -0.50
N ALA A 204 24.04 -21.50 0.32
CA ALA A 204 24.13 -21.71 1.76
C ALA A 204 22.92 -21.17 2.52
N ALA A 205 22.39 -20.02 2.09
CA ALA A 205 21.26 -19.38 2.72
C ALA A 205 20.38 -18.64 1.71
N VAL A 206 19.08 -18.51 2.08
CA VAL A 206 18.12 -17.65 1.38
C VAL A 206 17.51 -16.71 2.40
N VAL A 207 17.54 -15.41 2.10
CA VAL A 207 17.08 -14.34 2.98
C VAL A 207 15.76 -13.80 2.50
N PHE A 208 14.75 -13.80 3.39
CA PHE A 208 13.50 -13.13 3.17
C PHE A 208 13.37 -11.93 4.12
N ILE A 209 12.82 -10.83 3.63
CA ILE A 209 12.43 -9.68 4.44
C ILE A 209 10.99 -9.35 4.05
N THR A 210 10.06 -9.82 4.84
CA THR A 210 8.62 -9.75 4.58
C THR A 210 7.85 -10.12 5.83
N THR A 211 6.54 -9.88 5.83
CA THR A 211 5.65 -10.32 6.92
C THR A 211 5.62 -11.83 7.06
N LYS A 212 5.60 -12.30 8.29
CA LYS A 212 5.38 -13.71 8.64
C LYS A 212 3.87 -14.03 8.72
N PRO A 213 3.45 -15.28 8.43
CA PRO A 213 4.27 -16.36 7.93
C PRO A 213 4.51 -16.27 6.41
N VAL A 214 5.65 -16.80 5.96
CA VAL A 214 6.01 -16.89 4.53
C VAL A 214 5.51 -18.21 3.96
N ASP A 215 4.72 -18.15 2.91
CA ASP A 215 4.11 -19.32 2.25
C ASP A 215 5.12 -20.40 1.85
N ALA A 216 6.31 -20.02 1.40
CA ALA A 216 7.38 -20.96 1.01
C ALA A 216 7.81 -21.89 2.16
N PHE A 217 7.69 -21.41 3.41
CA PHE A 217 8.03 -22.19 4.60
C PHE A 217 6.85 -22.94 5.19
N LEU A 218 5.63 -22.47 4.96
CA LEU A 218 4.41 -23.17 5.35
C LEU A 218 4.11 -24.38 4.47
N ARG A 219 4.26 -24.22 3.15
CA ARG A 219 3.93 -25.23 2.14
C ARG A 219 5.12 -26.11 1.76
N GLY A 220 6.33 -25.64 2.06
CA GLY A 220 7.57 -26.35 1.75
C GLY A 220 7.76 -27.55 2.68
N GLN A 221 7.98 -28.74 2.10
CA GLN A 221 8.54 -29.86 2.87
C GLN A 221 10.05 -29.66 2.91
N TRP A 222 10.59 -29.47 4.12
CA TRP A 222 12.00 -29.25 4.34
C TRP A 222 12.63 -30.46 4.97
N GLU A 223 13.79 -30.84 4.47
CA GLU A 223 14.59 -31.94 4.97
C GLU A 223 15.09 -31.58 6.39
N PRO A 224 15.35 -32.58 7.27
CA PRO A 224 15.82 -32.34 8.62
C PRO A 224 17.11 -31.49 8.65
N GLY A 225 17.15 -30.50 9.54
CA GLY A 225 18.30 -29.64 9.76
C GLY A 225 18.26 -28.30 9.04
N PHE A 226 17.39 -28.10 8.04
CA PHE A 226 17.11 -26.75 7.52
C PHE A 226 16.43 -25.93 8.62
N LYS A 227 16.88 -24.69 8.81
CA LYS A 227 16.42 -23.88 9.94
C LYS A 227 16.56 -22.38 9.66
N PHE A 228 15.94 -21.57 10.51
CA PHE A 228 16.23 -20.15 10.59
C PHE A 228 17.40 -19.88 11.53
N LEU A 229 18.30 -18.98 11.13
CA LEU A 229 19.35 -18.46 12.02
C LEU A 229 18.80 -17.29 12.86
N PRO A 230 19.13 -17.25 14.15
CA PRO A 230 18.79 -16.10 14.98
C PRO A 230 19.65 -14.89 14.65
N VAL A 231 19.03 -13.71 14.78
CA VAL A 231 19.70 -12.41 14.77
C VAL A 231 19.29 -11.66 16.02
N THR A 232 20.26 -11.33 16.86
CA THR A 232 19.99 -10.57 18.07
C THR A 232 19.89 -9.09 17.73
N SER A 233 18.82 -8.44 18.20
CA SER A 233 18.71 -6.99 18.17
C SER A 233 19.68 -6.40 19.21
N ASP A 234 20.75 -5.81 18.77
CA ASP A 234 21.73 -5.10 19.59
C ASP A 234 21.76 -3.61 19.23
N SER A 235 22.60 -2.83 19.90
CA SER A 235 22.70 -1.38 19.69
C SER A 235 23.01 -0.96 18.25
N LYS A 236 23.53 -1.85 17.41
CA LYS A 236 23.79 -1.59 15.97
C LYS A 236 22.50 -1.52 15.15
N PHE A 237 21.39 -2.05 15.67
CA PHE A 237 20.13 -2.17 14.96
C PHE A 237 19.02 -1.26 15.50
N GLU A 238 19.15 -0.77 16.77
CA GLU A 238 18.07 -0.04 17.46
C GLU A 238 17.58 1.21 16.73
N ASP A 239 18.49 1.90 16.00
CA ASP A 239 18.14 3.09 15.22
C ASP A 239 17.43 2.81 13.90
N TYR A 240 17.35 1.53 13.49
CA TYR A 240 16.90 1.15 12.14
C TYR A 240 15.83 0.10 12.13
N TYR A 241 15.89 -0.85 13.06
CA TYR A 241 15.10 -2.07 13.04
C TYR A 241 14.39 -2.29 14.37
N LEU A 242 13.32 -3.05 14.33
CA LEU A 242 12.57 -3.45 15.51
C LEU A 242 13.01 -4.86 15.93
N PRO A 243 13.05 -5.18 17.22
CA PRO A 243 13.19 -6.57 17.65
C PRO A 243 11.97 -7.38 17.20
N ALA A 244 12.20 -8.59 16.74
CA ALA A 244 11.17 -9.52 16.30
C ALA A 244 11.48 -10.96 16.69
N THR A 245 10.51 -11.85 16.54
CA THR A 245 10.64 -13.27 16.87
C THR A 245 9.87 -14.10 15.86
N LEU A 246 10.45 -15.24 15.43
CA LEU A 246 9.75 -16.28 14.68
C LEU A 246 9.40 -17.41 15.67
N GLU A 247 8.17 -17.94 15.59
CA GLU A 247 7.64 -18.89 16.55
C GLU A 247 7.01 -20.11 15.85
N ALA A 248 6.76 -21.16 16.61
CA ALA A 248 6.08 -22.36 16.10
C ALA A 248 4.67 -22.05 15.54
N ALA A 249 4.00 -21.02 16.04
CA ALA A 249 2.72 -20.55 15.50
C ALA A 249 2.86 -20.02 14.05
N ASP A 250 4.02 -19.45 13.73
CA ASP A 250 4.33 -18.97 12.38
C ASP A 250 4.79 -20.11 11.45
N TYR A 251 5.60 -21.04 11.99
CA TYR A 251 6.27 -22.10 11.21
C TYR A 251 6.29 -23.44 11.96
N PRO A 252 5.16 -24.14 12.07
CA PRO A 252 5.02 -25.33 12.94
C PRO A 252 5.89 -26.53 12.50
N THR A 253 6.34 -26.57 11.24
CA THR A 253 7.22 -27.64 10.73
C THR A 253 8.71 -27.34 10.88
N LEU A 254 9.08 -26.09 11.15
CA LEU A 254 10.48 -25.64 11.22
C LEU A 254 10.89 -25.18 12.63
N ILE A 255 9.95 -24.79 13.46
CA ILE A 255 10.18 -24.30 14.81
C ILE A 255 9.39 -25.18 15.79
N LYS A 256 10.07 -25.71 16.81
CA LYS A 256 9.41 -26.59 17.80
C LYS A 256 8.50 -25.80 18.74
N PRO A 257 7.41 -26.40 19.26
CA PRO A 257 6.59 -25.76 20.26
C PRO A 257 7.41 -25.26 21.44
N GLY A 258 7.24 -23.98 21.79
CA GLY A 258 7.99 -23.31 22.87
C GLY A 258 9.35 -22.75 22.46
N GLU A 259 9.85 -23.07 21.27
CA GLU A 259 11.06 -22.47 20.71
C GLU A 259 10.76 -21.10 20.11
N ARG A 260 11.68 -20.16 20.28
CA ARG A 260 11.60 -18.79 19.74
C ARG A 260 12.91 -18.44 19.07
N ILE A 261 12.84 -18.04 17.82
CA ILE A 261 14.00 -17.59 17.05
C ILE A 261 14.01 -16.05 17.05
N SER A 262 14.95 -15.46 17.78
CA SER A 262 15.12 -14.00 17.79
C SER A 262 15.53 -13.52 16.42
N THR A 263 14.92 -12.44 15.97
CA THR A 263 15.26 -11.77 14.71
C THR A 263 14.99 -10.27 14.82
N ILE A 264 15.18 -9.57 13.72
CA ILE A 264 14.85 -8.14 13.58
C ILE A 264 13.80 -7.96 12.49
N ALA A 265 13.08 -6.87 12.56
CA ALA A 265 12.13 -6.48 11.54
C ALA A 265 12.43 -5.10 10.99
N VAL A 266 12.35 -4.96 9.69
CA VAL A 266 12.44 -3.68 8.98
C VAL A 266 11.04 -3.06 8.96
N PRO A 267 10.83 -1.86 9.53
CA PRO A 267 9.53 -1.19 9.42
C PRO A 267 9.20 -0.91 7.95
N THR A 268 8.03 -1.34 7.53
CA THR A 268 7.46 -0.99 6.22
C THR A 268 6.44 0.11 6.43
N VAL A 269 6.67 1.25 5.78
CA VAL A 269 5.93 2.48 6.03
C VAL A 269 5.25 3.00 4.78
N LEU A 270 4.12 3.65 4.97
CA LEU A 270 3.52 4.53 3.97
C LEU A 270 4.19 5.91 4.10
N ALA A 271 4.99 6.25 3.12
CA ALA A 271 5.80 7.47 3.10
C ALA A 271 5.24 8.52 2.13
N ALA A 272 5.58 9.76 2.39
CA ALA A 272 5.32 10.91 1.52
C ALA A 272 6.54 11.83 1.49
N TYR A 273 6.66 12.63 0.42
CA TYR A 273 7.58 13.76 0.44
C TYR A 273 7.05 14.82 1.41
N ASN A 274 7.96 15.46 2.15
CA ASN A 274 7.61 16.49 3.15
C ASN A 274 7.28 17.83 2.47
N TRP A 275 6.12 17.88 1.82
CA TRP A 275 5.66 19.09 1.14
C TRP A 275 5.34 20.20 2.14
N PRO A 276 5.66 21.49 1.81
CA PRO A 276 5.23 22.64 2.61
C PRO A 276 3.70 22.71 2.72
N THR A 277 3.19 23.10 3.88
CA THR A 277 1.77 23.12 4.25
C THR A 277 0.85 23.90 3.28
N GLY A 278 1.36 24.93 2.60
CA GLY A 278 0.59 25.72 1.64
C GLY A 278 0.47 25.12 0.24
N THR A 279 1.03 23.94 -0.02
CA THR A 279 1.03 23.36 -1.37
C THR A 279 -0.16 22.44 -1.61
N ASN A 280 -0.61 22.38 -2.87
CA ASN A 280 -1.68 21.45 -3.28
C ASN A 280 -1.32 19.98 -2.97
N ARG A 281 -0.04 19.61 -3.07
CA ARG A 281 0.41 18.26 -2.75
C ARG A 281 0.27 17.94 -1.27
N TYR A 282 0.64 18.88 -0.39
CA TYR A 282 0.39 18.73 1.05
C TYR A 282 -1.10 18.51 1.34
N GLN A 283 -1.97 19.34 0.73
CA GLN A 283 -3.43 19.24 0.94
C GLN A 283 -4.02 17.92 0.47
N ARG A 284 -3.53 17.36 -0.64
CA ARG A 284 -3.93 16.02 -1.11
C ARG A 284 -3.56 14.94 -0.10
N ILE A 285 -2.32 14.96 0.40
CA ILE A 285 -1.85 13.97 1.39
C ILE A 285 -2.58 14.13 2.70
N ALA A 286 -2.84 15.37 3.14
CA ALA A 286 -3.62 15.64 4.35
C ALA A 286 -5.06 15.10 4.24
N ARG A 287 -5.71 15.28 3.09
CA ARG A 287 -7.02 14.71 2.80
C ARG A 287 -6.99 13.18 2.79
N PHE A 288 -6.01 12.59 2.11
CA PHE A 288 -5.82 11.15 2.13
C PHE A 288 -5.65 10.61 3.55
N THR A 289 -4.85 11.28 4.38
CA THR A 289 -4.66 10.91 5.79
C THR A 289 -6.00 10.92 6.54
N ASP A 290 -6.79 11.97 6.39
CA ASP A 290 -8.08 12.08 7.07
C ASP A 290 -9.05 10.97 6.64
N TYR A 291 -9.14 10.68 5.34
CA TYR A 291 -9.96 9.59 4.81
C TYR A 291 -9.47 8.22 5.28
N LEU A 292 -8.18 7.92 5.15
CA LEU A 292 -7.63 6.63 5.55
C LEU A 292 -7.83 6.36 7.04
N PHE A 293 -7.48 7.33 7.88
CA PHE A 293 -7.52 7.15 9.34
C PHE A 293 -8.94 7.11 9.88
N SER A 294 -9.86 7.86 9.25
CA SER A 294 -11.28 7.83 9.61
C SER A 294 -12.01 6.56 9.17
N HIS A 295 -11.41 5.77 8.27
CA HIS A 295 -11.99 4.54 7.75
C HIS A 295 -11.11 3.30 7.99
N ILE A 296 -10.16 3.38 8.93
CA ILE A 296 -9.26 2.26 9.23
C ILE A 296 -10.00 1.01 9.70
N ASP A 297 -11.11 1.19 10.40
CA ASP A 297 -12.01 0.11 10.84
C ASP A 297 -12.54 -0.72 9.68
N LYS A 298 -12.83 -0.10 8.53
CA LYS A 298 -13.26 -0.83 7.32
C LYS A 298 -12.16 -1.75 6.80
N LEU A 299 -10.89 -1.29 6.83
CA LEU A 299 -9.75 -2.10 6.43
C LEU A 299 -9.47 -3.24 7.41
N GLN A 300 -9.82 -3.09 8.68
CA GLN A 300 -9.68 -4.13 9.71
C GLN A 300 -10.80 -5.18 9.68
N ALA A 301 -11.82 -4.98 8.84
CA ALA A 301 -12.92 -5.92 8.67
C ALA A 301 -12.49 -7.21 7.95
N PRO A 302 -13.24 -8.32 8.07
CA PRO A 302 -13.00 -9.53 7.30
C PRO A 302 -13.00 -9.28 5.79
N GLY A 303 -12.10 -9.94 5.06
CA GLY A 303 -11.97 -9.82 3.60
C GLY A 303 -10.87 -8.85 3.16
N PHE A 304 -10.22 -8.18 4.10
CA PHE A 304 -9.02 -7.40 3.88
C PHE A 304 -7.76 -8.13 4.39
N ASP A 305 -6.59 -7.63 4.04
CA ASP A 305 -5.31 -8.20 4.49
C ASP A 305 -5.21 -8.23 6.01
N ALA A 306 -4.69 -9.33 6.56
CA ALA A 306 -4.60 -9.51 8.00
C ALA A 306 -3.69 -8.47 8.69
N ASN A 307 -2.74 -7.89 7.97
CA ASN A 307 -1.86 -6.85 8.50
C ASN A 307 -2.64 -5.62 9.00
N TRP A 308 -3.79 -5.30 8.41
CA TRP A 308 -4.62 -4.17 8.87
C TRP A 308 -5.04 -4.29 10.32
N LYS A 309 -5.27 -5.52 10.82
CA LYS A 309 -5.72 -5.75 12.20
C LYS A 309 -4.66 -5.40 13.25
N THR A 310 -3.39 -5.40 12.86
CA THR A 310 -2.27 -5.12 13.76
C THR A 310 -1.79 -3.66 13.69
N ILE A 311 -2.35 -2.86 12.76
CA ILE A 311 -1.93 -1.48 12.58
C ILE A 311 -2.32 -0.62 13.79
N ASN A 312 -1.30 0.05 14.33
CA ASN A 312 -1.44 1.12 15.31
C ASN A 312 -1.14 2.46 14.65
N LEU A 313 -2.16 3.30 14.49
CA LEU A 313 -2.03 4.61 13.85
C LEU A 313 -1.01 5.52 14.56
N ALA A 314 -0.83 5.36 15.88
CA ALA A 314 0.11 6.15 16.67
C ALA A 314 1.53 5.58 16.70
N ALA A 315 1.78 4.39 16.11
CA ALA A 315 3.09 3.76 16.13
C ALA A 315 4.17 4.67 15.53
N THR A 316 5.28 4.80 16.24
CA THR A 316 6.46 5.56 15.77
C THR A 316 7.37 4.66 14.94
N VAL A 317 8.20 5.28 14.10
CA VAL A 317 9.19 4.59 13.27
C VAL A 317 10.57 5.17 13.60
N PRO A 318 11.53 4.32 13.99
CA PRO A 318 12.87 4.76 14.31
C PRO A 318 13.50 5.60 13.17
N GLY A 319 14.09 6.72 13.50
CA GLY A 319 14.81 7.58 12.56
C GLY A 319 13.95 8.27 11.48
N LEU A 320 12.61 8.19 11.53
CA LEU A 320 11.71 8.88 10.62
C LEU A 320 10.81 9.88 11.34
N THR A 321 10.54 10.99 10.66
CA THR A 321 9.58 12.01 11.13
C THR A 321 8.21 11.73 10.53
N ARG A 322 7.17 11.87 11.34
CA ARG A 322 5.78 11.72 10.88
C ARG A 322 5.38 12.92 10.02
N PHE A 323 4.59 12.68 8.98
CA PHE A 323 4.03 13.75 8.14
C PHE A 323 3.17 14.70 9.00
N PRO A 324 3.33 16.03 8.89
CA PRO A 324 2.69 16.96 9.84
C PRO A 324 1.18 16.80 9.94
N ALA A 325 0.46 16.71 8.82
CA ALA A 325 -1.01 16.55 8.85
C ALA A 325 -1.44 15.25 9.54
N THR A 326 -0.63 14.20 9.47
CA THR A 326 -0.89 12.94 10.17
C THR A 326 -0.74 13.11 11.68
N GLN A 327 0.30 13.80 12.13
CA GLN A 327 0.49 14.11 13.55
C GLN A 327 -0.64 14.98 14.08
N GLU A 328 -1.02 16.01 13.34
CA GLU A 328 -2.14 16.88 13.70
C GLU A 328 -3.47 16.11 13.82
N TRP A 329 -3.69 15.11 12.92
CA TRP A 329 -4.88 14.26 13.01
C TRP A 329 -4.90 13.47 14.31
N LEU A 330 -3.78 12.83 14.67
CA LEU A 330 -3.65 12.08 15.92
C LEU A 330 -3.87 12.97 17.14
N ASP A 331 -3.27 14.16 17.14
CA ASP A 331 -3.40 15.12 18.24
C ASP A 331 -4.86 15.59 18.41
N ARG A 332 -5.59 15.78 17.30
CA ARG A 332 -7.03 16.09 17.34
C ARG A 332 -7.86 14.95 17.96
N GLN A 333 -7.53 13.69 17.63
CA GLN A 333 -8.25 12.56 18.22
C GLN A 333 -7.95 12.40 19.72
N ALA A 334 -6.72 12.60 20.13
CA ALA A 334 -6.32 12.52 21.54
C ALA A 334 -7.01 13.59 22.42
N ARG A 335 -7.43 14.72 21.84
CA ARG A 335 -8.14 15.80 22.54
C ARG A 335 -9.65 15.61 22.57
N LYS A 336 -10.21 14.67 21.81
CA LYS A 336 -11.65 14.38 21.87
C LYS A 336 -11.96 13.71 23.21
N PRO A 337 -12.98 14.18 23.97
CA PRO A 337 -13.41 13.48 25.16
C PRO A 337 -13.81 12.04 24.80
N PRO A 338 -13.54 11.07 25.68
CA PRO A 338 -13.98 9.70 25.45
C PRO A 338 -15.50 9.70 25.22
N ASN A 339 -15.93 9.06 24.12
CA ASN A 339 -17.35 8.87 23.85
C ASN A 339 -17.95 8.24 25.11
N LYS A 340 -18.86 8.94 25.80
CA LYS A 340 -19.65 8.32 26.87
C LYS A 340 -20.45 7.18 26.25
N PRO A 341 -20.44 5.98 26.86
CA PRO A 341 -21.21 4.83 26.41
C PRO A 341 -22.71 5.09 26.36
#